data_b65b18411e7c4e7e8d8b18d527a4c3c2
#
_entry.id   b65b18411e7c4e7e8d8b18d527a4c3c2
#
_cell.length_a   1.000
_cell.length_b   1.000
_cell.length_c   1.000
_cell.angle_alpha   90.00
_cell.angle_beta   90.00
_cell.angle_gamma   90.00
#
_symmetry.space_group_name_H-M   'P 1'
#
loop_
_entity.id
_entity.type
_entity.pdbx_description
1 polymer ?
#
loop_
_entity_poly.entity_id
_entity_poly.type
_entity_poly.pdbx_seq_one_letter_code
_entity_poly.pdbx_strand_id
1 'polypeptide(L)'
;MVRLILSARMKKGFINRFLSLSLLFFLTLQVTLILCRDSRAESSGAAPAKLQFKAAIPRQDSDEPGAREELAKGKFLVASRRLIDSNFQETVVLLIEYGMEGAMGLVINRPSQVKLAKVFPDISELSQREDPVYLGGPVAVNQVLMLIGSPKTPQGSIPVIPDVYLSSSLEELKRLIKNAGKNERFRIFAGYSGWAPSQLDFERTRGDWHVLKADAETIFTKNPSEIWPELIRRATVKWVRAKGPVFE
;
A
#
# COMPACT_ATOMS: atom_id res chain seq x y z
N MET A 1 -18.65 19.04 12.75
CA MET A 1 -17.61 20.09 12.59
C MET A 1 -16.26 19.42 12.82
N VAL A 2 -15.65 18.86 11.78
CA VAL A 2 -14.39 18.09 11.86
C VAL A 2 -13.25 19.07 11.59
N ARG A 3 -12.50 19.44 12.63
CA ARG A 3 -11.24 20.19 12.48
C ARG A 3 -10.18 19.21 11.97
N LEU A 4 -9.86 19.28 10.67
CA LEU A 4 -8.66 18.65 10.11
C LEU A 4 -7.43 19.37 10.69
N ILE A 5 -6.69 18.69 11.56
CA ILE A 5 -5.37 19.15 11.99
C ILE A 5 -4.39 18.70 10.91
N LEU A 6 -4.14 19.58 9.93
CA LEU A 6 -3.00 19.44 9.03
C LEU A 6 -1.74 19.85 9.81
N SER A 7 -1.00 18.88 10.32
CA SER A 7 0.33 19.12 10.88
C SER A 7 1.32 19.34 9.74
N ALA A 8 1.70 20.58 9.51
CA ALA A 8 2.83 20.97 8.68
C ALA A 8 4.13 20.52 9.36
N ARG A 9 4.69 19.41 8.97
CA ARG A 9 6.11 19.03 9.02
C ARG A 9 6.30 17.51 9.01
N MET A 10 6.15 16.91 7.85
CA MET A 10 6.66 15.55 7.69
C MET A 10 8.14 15.59 7.27
N LYS A 11 9.02 15.76 8.26
CA LYS A 11 10.42 15.32 8.18
C LYS A 11 10.43 13.79 8.19
N LYS A 12 11.53 13.17 7.73
CA LYS A 12 11.85 11.72 7.71
C LYS A 12 11.36 10.87 8.91
N GLY A 13 10.79 11.48 9.95
CA GLY A 13 10.24 10.86 11.15
C GLY A 13 8.80 10.35 11.06
N PHE A 14 8.08 10.50 9.94
CA PHE A 14 6.69 10.00 9.88
C PHE A 14 6.64 8.48 9.81
N ILE A 15 7.54 7.87 9.08
CA ILE A 15 7.72 6.41 9.03
C ILE A 15 8.17 5.88 10.41
N ASN A 16 9.08 6.58 11.10
CA ASN A 16 9.56 6.20 12.43
C ASN A 16 8.53 6.41 13.56
N ARG A 17 7.51 7.26 13.41
CA ARG A 17 6.45 7.43 14.44
C ARG A 17 5.41 6.31 14.39
N PHE A 18 5.20 5.67 13.26
CA PHE A 18 4.40 4.45 13.19
C PHE A 18 5.08 3.28 13.90
N LEU A 19 6.39 3.16 13.81
CA LEU A 19 7.22 2.22 14.56
C LEU A 19 7.11 2.43 16.08
N SER A 20 7.00 3.67 16.56
CA SER A 20 6.96 3.99 17.98
C SER A 20 5.67 3.58 18.70
N LEU A 21 4.49 3.68 18.07
CA LEU A 21 3.23 3.26 18.71
C LEU A 21 3.04 1.74 18.72
N SER A 22 3.53 1.04 17.70
CA SER A 22 3.55 -0.42 17.68
C SER A 22 4.55 -1.00 18.69
N LEU A 23 5.69 -0.34 18.90
CA LEU A 23 6.70 -0.75 19.88
C LEU A 23 6.19 -0.67 21.33
N LEU A 24 5.34 0.30 21.67
CA LEU A 24 4.78 0.41 23.04
C LEU A 24 3.80 -0.73 23.37
N PHE A 25 3.08 -1.24 22.37
CA PHE A 25 2.15 -2.37 22.59
C PHE A 25 2.88 -3.72 22.70
N PHE A 26 4.04 -3.87 22.04
CA PHE A 26 4.87 -5.08 22.12
C PHE A 26 5.75 -5.13 23.39
N LEU A 27 6.13 -3.99 23.96
CA LEU A 27 6.98 -3.97 25.16
C LEU A 27 6.24 -4.50 26.40
N THR A 28 4.93 -4.36 26.48
CA THR A 28 4.11 -4.89 27.60
C THR A 28 3.89 -6.40 27.52
N LEU A 29 3.98 -7.01 26.33
CA LEU A 29 3.82 -8.45 26.16
C LEU A 29 5.14 -9.23 26.33
N GLN A 30 6.29 -8.60 26.09
CA GLN A 30 7.60 -9.23 26.23
C GLN A 30 8.07 -9.35 27.67
N VAL A 31 7.65 -8.46 28.58
CA VAL A 31 8.05 -8.50 30.00
C VAL A 31 7.46 -9.72 30.73
N THR A 32 6.33 -10.25 30.27
CA THR A 32 5.69 -11.42 30.90
C THR A 32 6.34 -12.76 30.48
N LEU A 33 7.10 -12.79 29.39
CA LEU A 33 7.76 -14.02 28.88
C LEU A 33 9.20 -14.23 29.39
N ILE A 34 9.84 -13.16 29.91
CA ILE A 34 11.23 -13.23 30.40
C ILE A 34 11.31 -13.77 31.83
N LEU A 35 10.23 -13.72 32.61
CA LEU A 35 10.24 -14.20 34.00
C LEU A 35 10.01 -15.70 34.17
N CYS A 36 9.89 -16.48 33.10
CA CYS A 36 9.63 -17.93 33.16
C CYS A 36 10.75 -18.81 32.57
N ARG A 37 11.97 -18.27 32.38
CA ARG A 37 13.03 -19.07 31.75
C ARG A 37 14.37 -18.94 32.46
N ASP A 38 14.41 -19.33 33.72
CA ASP A 38 15.65 -19.69 34.41
C ASP A 38 15.46 -21.05 35.07
N SER A 39 15.82 -22.11 34.39
CA SER A 39 16.41 -23.31 35.00
C SER A 39 16.76 -24.36 33.92
N ARG A 40 18.01 -24.79 34.02
CA ARG A 40 18.70 -25.98 33.47
C ARG A 40 19.56 -25.77 32.22
N ALA A 41 20.82 -25.75 32.44
CA ALA A 41 21.81 -26.81 32.64
C ALA A 41 22.67 -27.11 31.40
N GLU A 42 23.92 -26.89 31.60
CA GLU A 42 25.16 -27.32 30.95
C GLU A 42 25.11 -28.60 30.06
N SER A 43 25.74 -28.58 28.90
CA SER A 43 27.02 -29.20 28.59
C SER A 43 27.21 -29.46 27.09
N SER A 44 28.45 -29.45 26.69
CA SER A 44 29.08 -30.14 25.56
C SER A 44 29.36 -29.25 24.33
N GLY A 45 30.68 -29.01 24.17
CA GLY A 45 31.28 -28.28 23.08
C GLY A 45 31.25 -29.00 21.73
N ALA A 46 31.04 -28.21 20.70
CA ALA A 46 31.48 -28.49 19.34
C ALA A 46 31.71 -27.14 18.64
N ALA A 47 32.85 -27.03 17.97
CA ALA A 47 33.31 -25.83 17.28
C ALA A 47 32.38 -25.42 16.15
N PRO A 48 32.22 -24.10 15.90
CA PRO A 48 31.28 -23.60 14.87
C PRO A 48 31.89 -23.82 13.47
N ALA A 49 31.15 -24.56 12.63
CA ALA A 49 31.37 -24.61 11.20
C ALA A 49 31.13 -23.22 10.61
N LYS A 50 32.11 -22.66 9.89
CA LYS A 50 32.01 -21.42 9.13
C LYS A 50 30.98 -21.59 8.01
N LEU A 51 29.77 -21.15 8.23
CA LEU A 51 28.77 -20.94 7.16
C LEU A 51 29.23 -19.74 6.32
N GLN A 52 29.75 -20.02 5.13
CA GLN A 52 29.98 -19.02 4.11
C GLN A 52 28.61 -18.56 3.57
N PHE A 53 28.16 -17.37 3.92
CA PHE A 53 27.05 -16.71 3.26
C PHE A 53 27.47 -16.39 1.83
N LYS A 54 27.01 -17.19 0.88
CA LYS A 54 27.07 -16.88 -0.53
C LYS A 54 26.11 -15.73 -0.77
N ALA A 55 26.64 -14.55 -1.12
CA ALA A 55 25.83 -13.37 -1.46
C ALA A 55 24.78 -13.78 -2.50
N ALA A 56 23.50 -13.56 -2.17
CA ALA A 56 22.41 -13.78 -3.11
C ALA A 56 22.56 -12.79 -4.26
N ILE A 57 22.76 -13.28 -5.47
CA ILE A 57 22.71 -12.52 -6.71
C ILE A 57 21.31 -11.94 -6.81
N PRO A 58 21.13 -10.62 -7.10
CA PRO A 58 19.81 -10.05 -7.36
C PRO A 58 19.19 -10.84 -8.53
N ARG A 59 18.05 -11.49 -8.30
CA ARG A 59 17.30 -12.11 -9.40
C ARG A 59 16.80 -10.98 -10.29
N GLN A 60 17.27 -10.98 -11.53
CA GLN A 60 16.67 -10.20 -12.60
C GLN A 60 15.19 -10.60 -12.72
N ASP A 61 14.32 -9.60 -12.88
CA ASP A 61 12.90 -9.78 -13.18
C ASP A 61 12.78 -10.74 -14.38
N SER A 62 12.48 -12.00 -14.10
CA SER A 62 12.18 -12.97 -15.13
C SER A 62 10.72 -12.75 -15.54
N ASP A 63 10.49 -12.21 -16.72
CA ASP A 63 9.19 -12.21 -17.42
C ASP A 63 8.80 -13.65 -17.87
N GLU A 64 8.94 -14.63 -16.99
CA GLU A 64 8.47 -15.98 -17.24
C GLU A 64 6.93 -15.97 -17.23
N PRO A 65 6.26 -16.43 -18.31
CA PRO A 65 4.80 -16.50 -18.37
C PRO A 65 4.32 -17.57 -17.41
N GLY A 66 3.82 -17.14 -16.23
CA GLY A 66 3.27 -18.04 -15.21
C GLY A 66 3.83 -17.86 -13.80
N ALA A 67 4.91 -17.11 -13.61
CA ALA A 67 5.41 -16.78 -12.28
C ALA A 67 4.35 -15.98 -11.48
N ARG A 68 4.06 -16.42 -10.25
CA ARG A 68 3.20 -15.65 -9.35
C ARG A 68 3.95 -14.38 -8.96
N GLU A 69 3.36 -13.24 -9.22
CA GLU A 69 3.88 -11.95 -8.73
C GLU A 69 4.07 -12.02 -7.22
N GLU A 70 5.25 -11.59 -6.74
CA GLU A 70 5.55 -11.52 -5.31
C GLU A 70 4.97 -10.24 -4.70
N LEU A 71 4.69 -10.30 -3.40
CA LEU A 71 4.32 -9.11 -2.64
C LEU A 71 5.51 -8.15 -2.60
N ALA A 72 5.27 -6.92 -3.00
CA ALA A 72 6.27 -5.86 -2.95
C ALA A 72 5.57 -4.50 -3.01
N LYS A 73 6.26 -3.46 -2.57
CA LYS A 73 5.88 -2.08 -2.85
C LYS A 73 5.64 -1.89 -4.35
N GLY A 74 4.61 -1.11 -4.70
CA GLY A 74 4.27 -0.82 -6.09
C GLY A 74 3.55 -1.96 -6.82
N LYS A 75 2.98 -2.92 -6.10
CA LYS A 75 2.08 -3.94 -6.64
C LYS A 75 0.63 -3.60 -6.34
N PHE A 76 -0.28 -4.08 -7.19
CA PHE A 76 -1.70 -4.13 -6.88
C PHE A 76 -2.03 -5.40 -6.13
N LEU A 77 -2.80 -5.26 -5.05
CA LEU A 77 -3.56 -6.35 -4.44
C LEU A 77 -4.98 -6.28 -4.99
N VAL A 78 -5.37 -7.29 -5.72
CA VAL A 78 -6.73 -7.41 -6.27
C VAL A 78 -7.51 -8.38 -5.40
N ALA A 79 -8.57 -7.89 -4.76
CA ALA A 79 -9.42 -8.70 -3.90
C ALA A 79 -9.99 -9.90 -4.67
N SER A 80 -9.85 -11.09 -4.11
CA SER A 80 -10.44 -12.29 -4.69
C SER A 80 -11.97 -12.26 -4.57
N ARG A 81 -12.68 -12.98 -5.43
CA ARG A 81 -14.15 -13.11 -5.36
C ARG A 81 -14.65 -13.75 -4.07
N ARG A 82 -13.76 -14.40 -3.30
CA ARG A 82 -14.07 -15.09 -2.04
C ARG A 82 -13.85 -14.20 -0.82
N LEU A 83 -13.23 -13.03 -0.98
CA LEU A 83 -12.98 -12.11 0.12
C LEU A 83 -14.30 -11.52 0.61
N ILE A 84 -14.66 -11.85 1.85
CA ILE A 84 -15.94 -11.44 2.45
C ILE A 84 -15.84 -10.20 3.33
N ASP A 85 -14.63 -9.66 3.56
CA ASP A 85 -14.43 -8.42 4.33
C ASP A 85 -15.05 -7.24 3.56
N SER A 86 -16.06 -6.61 4.15
CA SER A 86 -16.79 -5.48 3.58
C SER A 86 -15.91 -4.27 3.26
N ASN A 87 -14.78 -4.12 3.96
CA ASN A 87 -13.81 -3.06 3.67
C ASN A 87 -13.04 -3.32 2.39
N PHE A 88 -12.95 -4.57 1.94
CA PHE A 88 -12.07 -4.95 0.84
C PHE A 88 -12.76 -5.73 -0.29
N GLN A 89 -14.03 -6.06 -0.17
CA GLN A 89 -14.77 -6.67 -1.30
C GLN A 89 -14.65 -5.81 -2.55
N GLU A 90 -14.31 -6.45 -3.69
CA GLU A 90 -14.21 -5.78 -5.00
C GLU A 90 -13.26 -4.58 -5.03
N THR A 91 -12.20 -4.61 -4.19
CA THR A 91 -11.21 -3.54 -4.17
C THR A 91 -9.92 -3.92 -4.89
N VAL A 92 -9.22 -2.87 -5.30
CA VAL A 92 -7.83 -2.92 -5.72
C VAL A 92 -7.03 -1.98 -4.82
N VAL A 93 -6.03 -2.54 -4.14
CA VAL A 93 -5.14 -1.78 -3.25
C VAL A 93 -3.78 -1.62 -3.92
N LEU A 94 -3.27 -0.40 -4.00
CA LEU A 94 -1.88 -0.13 -4.36
C LEU A 94 -1.02 -0.25 -3.12
N LEU A 95 -0.06 -1.18 -3.08
CA LEU A 95 0.90 -1.29 -2.00
C LEU A 95 1.89 -0.12 -2.04
N ILE A 96 1.88 0.68 -0.99
CA ILE A 96 2.78 1.82 -0.78
C ILE A 96 4.04 1.40 -0.05
N GLU A 97 3.88 0.50 0.92
CA GLU A 97 4.97 -0.11 1.69
C GLU A 97 4.69 -1.60 1.92
N TYR A 98 5.76 -2.39 1.94
CA TYR A 98 5.73 -3.81 2.28
C TYR A 98 7.09 -4.23 2.82
N GLY A 99 7.10 -4.90 3.97
CA GLY A 99 8.31 -5.35 4.63
C GLY A 99 8.06 -6.09 5.93
N MET A 100 9.12 -6.31 6.70
CA MET A 100 9.07 -7.03 7.99
C MET A 100 8.18 -6.36 9.04
N GLU A 101 8.02 -5.05 8.96
CA GLU A 101 7.18 -4.26 9.88
C GLU A 101 5.69 -4.27 9.49
N GLY A 102 5.31 -4.94 8.39
CA GLY A 102 3.97 -5.02 7.87
C GLY A 102 3.82 -4.38 6.49
N ALA A 103 2.59 -3.99 6.16
CA ALA A 103 2.29 -3.38 4.86
C ALA A 103 1.31 -2.21 5.00
N MET A 104 1.41 -1.28 4.05
CA MET A 104 0.50 -0.16 3.89
C MET A 104 0.09 -0.04 2.43
N GLY A 105 -1.20 0.25 2.18
CA GLY A 105 -1.72 0.45 0.83
C GLY A 105 -2.88 1.42 0.76
N LEU A 106 -3.25 1.78 -0.47
CA LEU A 106 -4.38 2.65 -0.77
C LEU A 106 -5.37 1.94 -1.69
N VAL A 107 -6.64 1.84 -1.28
CA VAL A 107 -7.72 1.38 -2.17
C VAL A 107 -7.93 2.45 -3.26
N ILE A 108 -7.66 2.09 -4.52
CA ILE A 108 -7.65 3.05 -5.63
C ILE A 108 -8.98 3.16 -6.38
N ASN A 109 -9.92 2.28 -6.13
CA ASN A 109 -11.17 2.17 -6.87
C ASN A 109 -12.45 2.48 -6.05
N ARG A 110 -12.33 3.18 -4.91
CA ARG A 110 -13.48 3.61 -4.09
C ARG A 110 -13.59 5.14 -4.01
N PRO A 111 -14.13 5.82 -5.01
CA PRO A 111 -14.47 7.23 -4.89
C PRO A 111 -15.64 7.40 -3.88
N SER A 112 -15.56 8.41 -3.04
CA SER A 112 -16.65 8.79 -2.15
C SER A 112 -17.55 9.84 -2.80
N GLN A 113 -18.67 10.19 -2.13
CA GLN A 113 -19.54 11.29 -2.54
C GLN A 113 -18.99 12.66 -2.08
N VAL A 114 -17.87 12.68 -1.37
CA VAL A 114 -17.25 13.90 -0.85
C VAL A 114 -16.35 14.52 -1.90
N LYS A 115 -16.65 15.74 -2.34
CA LYS A 115 -15.82 16.50 -3.27
C LYS A 115 -14.63 17.15 -2.56
N LEU A 116 -13.52 17.35 -3.26
CA LEU A 116 -12.33 18.02 -2.73
C LEU A 116 -12.62 19.42 -2.21
N ALA A 117 -13.48 20.17 -2.88
CA ALA A 117 -13.90 21.52 -2.46
C ALA A 117 -14.50 21.52 -1.03
N LYS A 118 -15.17 20.44 -0.62
CA LYS A 118 -15.72 20.32 0.74
C LYS A 118 -14.66 20.04 1.79
N VAL A 119 -13.58 19.35 1.41
CA VAL A 119 -12.46 19.02 2.33
C VAL A 119 -11.50 20.20 2.48
N PHE A 120 -11.30 20.96 1.40
CA PHE A 120 -10.38 22.10 1.34
C PHE A 120 -11.14 23.40 0.94
N PRO A 121 -12.04 23.90 1.77
CA PRO A 121 -12.85 25.07 1.44
C PRO A 121 -12.05 26.36 1.24
N ASP A 122 -10.85 26.43 1.83
CA ASP A 122 -9.94 27.57 1.72
C ASP A 122 -9.19 27.63 0.37
N ILE A 123 -9.35 26.61 -0.48
CA ILE A 123 -8.75 26.58 -1.82
C ILE A 123 -9.84 26.93 -2.85
N SER A 124 -9.92 28.19 -3.21
CA SER A 124 -10.96 28.72 -4.10
C SER A 124 -10.98 28.02 -5.48
N GLU A 125 -9.83 27.62 -5.98
CA GLU A 125 -9.68 26.96 -7.27
C GLU A 125 -10.37 25.58 -7.32
N LEU A 126 -10.68 24.99 -6.16
CA LEU A 126 -11.43 23.73 -6.08
C LEU A 126 -12.94 23.91 -6.23
N SER A 127 -13.47 25.13 -6.08
CA SER A 127 -14.93 25.40 -6.10
C SER A 127 -15.64 24.93 -7.37
N GLN A 128 -14.93 24.90 -8.49
CA GLN A 128 -15.45 24.48 -9.79
C GLN A 128 -15.05 23.03 -10.15
N ARG A 129 -14.39 22.30 -9.24
CA ARG A 129 -13.91 20.94 -9.49
C ARG A 129 -14.83 19.90 -8.84
N GLU A 130 -15.09 18.86 -9.60
CA GLU A 130 -15.95 17.73 -9.19
C GLU A 130 -15.15 16.52 -8.67
N ASP A 131 -13.82 16.65 -8.52
CA ASP A 131 -12.95 15.55 -8.11
C ASP A 131 -13.39 14.98 -6.76
N PRO A 132 -13.64 13.66 -6.66
CA PRO A 132 -14.01 13.02 -5.41
C PRO A 132 -12.79 12.78 -4.53
N VAL A 133 -13.01 12.70 -3.23
CA VAL A 133 -12.05 12.05 -2.31
C VAL A 133 -12.25 10.54 -2.39
N TYR A 134 -11.18 9.78 -2.48
CA TYR A 134 -11.21 8.33 -2.47
C TYR A 134 -11.08 7.79 -1.03
N LEU A 135 -11.74 6.68 -0.74
CA LEU A 135 -11.58 5.97 0.53
C LEU A 135 -10.39 5.03 0.42
N GLY A 136 -9.24 5.43 0.95
CA GLY A 136 -7.98 4.67 0.85
C GLY A 136 -7.91 3.43 1.75
N GLY A 137 -8.78 3.34 2.75
CA GLY A 137 -8.89 2.21 3.68
C GLY A 137 -9.43 2.62 5.05
N PRO A 138 -9.61 1.65 5.97
CA PRO A 138 -10.26 1.87 7.25
C PRO A 138 -9.37 2.53 8.32
N VAL A 139 -8.06 2.62 8.08
CA VAL A 139 -7.11 3.15 9.07
C VAL A 139 -6.96 4.65 8.89
N ALA A 140 -6.96 5.40 9.99
CA ALA A 140 -6.72 6.85 10.05
C ALA A 140 -7.54 7.64 9.02
N VAL A 141 -8.84 7.42 8.97
CA VAL A 141 -9.78 8.03 7.98
C VAL A 141 -9.77 9.57 7.95
N ASN A 142 -9.23 10.20 8.99
CA ASN A 142 -9.02 11.65 9.05
C ASN A 142 -7.70 12.11 8.41
N GLN A 143 -6.83 11.18 8.05
CA GLN A 143 -5.60 11.50 7.33
C GLN A 143 -5.88 11.62 5.83
N VAL A 144 -5.27 12.63 5.24
CA VAL A 144 -5.35 12.87 3.80
C VAL A 144 -4.00 12.52 3.17
N LEU A 145 -4.05 11.64 2.19
CA LEU A 145 -2.91 11.23 1.37
C LEU A 145 -3.20 11.54 -0.09
N MET A 146 -2.16 11.77 -0.87
CA MET A 146 -2.27 12.12 -2.27
C MET A 146 -1.34 11.24 -3.10
N LEU A 147 -1.87 10.58 -4.13
CA LEU A 147 -1.07 10.03 -5.22
C LEU A 147 -0.94 11.07 -6.33
N ILE A 148 0.28 11.22 -6.82
CA ILE A 148 0.64 12.16 -7.89
C ILE A 148 1.21 11.37 -9.05
N GLY A 149 0.64 11.52 -10.24
CA GLY A 149 1.22 11.06 -11.49
C GLY A 149 2.00 12.21 -12.13
N SER A 150 3.32 12.09 -12.23
CA SER A 150 4.20 13.14 -12.76
C SER A 150 5.47 12.53 -13.36
N PRO A 151 5.96 13.05 -14.50
CA PRO A 151 7.24 12.62 -15.07
C PRO A 151 8.45 13.15 -14.27
N LYS A 152 8.22 14.06 -13.34
CA LYS A 152 9.25 14.63 -12.45
C LYS A 152 8.89 14.37 -11.01
N THR A 153 9.88 14.05 -10.18
CA THR A 153 9.67 13.83 -8.75
C THR A 153 9.16 15.11 -8.06
N PRO A 154 7.91 15.11 -7.52
CA PRO A 154 7.40 16.25 -6.79
C PRO A 154 8.15 16.46 -5.48
N GLN A 155 8.27 17.70 -5.04
CA GLN A 155 9.03 18.02 -3.83
C GLN A 155 8.39 17.38 -2.59
N GLY A 156 9.23 16.71 -1.76
CA GLY A 156 8.78 16.09 -0.52
C GLY A 156 7.87 14.87 -0.69
N SER A 157 7.80 14.31 -1.90
CA SER A 157 7.05 13.09 -2.20
C SER A 157 7.91 11.83 -2.10
N ILE A 158 7.25 10.69 -1.96
CA ILE A 158 7.86 9.37 -1.89
C ILE A 158 7.51 8.61 -3.18
N PRO A 159 8.49 8.09 -3.94
CA PRO A 159 8.22 7.30 -5.13
C PRO A 159 7.53 5.98 -4.76
N VAL A 160 6.52 5.58 -5.52
CA VAL A 160 5.79 4.31 -5.35
C VAL A 160 6.07 3.36 -6.51
N ILE A 161 5.79 3.80 -7.74
CA ILE A 161 6.19 3.16 -9.00
C ILE A 161 6.70 4.25 -9.94
N PRO A 162 7.26 3.93 -11.11
CA PRO A 162 7.66 4.94 -12.08
C PRO A 162 6.52 5.94 -12.33
N ASP A 163 6.86 7.24 -12.26
CA ASP A 163 5.95 8.37 -12.46
C ASP A 163 4.76 8.46 -11.48
N VAL A 164 4.74 7.66 -10.40
CA VAL A 164 3.71 7.75 -9.34
C VAL A 164 4.36 7.95 -7.98
N TYR A 165 3.91 8.96 -7.28
CA TYR A 165 4.45 9.42 -6.02
C TYR A 165 3.36 9.57 -4.97
N LEU A 166 3.71 9.31 -3.69
CA LEU A 166 2.86 9.59 -2.52
C LEU A 166 3.29 10.90 -1.88
N SER A 167 2.33 11.76 -1.54
CA SER A 167 2.55 12.98 -0.78
C SER A 167 1.41 13.23 0.21
N SER A 168 1.67 14.04 1.25
CA SER A 168 0.66 14.61 2.15
C SER A 168 0.82 16.13 2.26
N SER A 169 1.57 16.76 1.35
CA SER A 169 1.85 18.20 1.36
C SER A 169 0.69 19.00 0.79
N LEU A 170 0.18 19.93 1.59
CA LEU A 170 -0.86 20.88 1.16
C LEU A 170 -0.31 21.87 0.12
N GLU A 171 0.95 22.26 0.24
CA GLU A 171 1.63 23.14 -0.72
C GLU A 171 1.70 22.49 -2.09
N GLU A 172 2.01 21.18 -2.10
CA GLU A 172 2.06 20.41 -3.34
C GLU A 172 0.67 20.25 -3.96
N LEU A 173 -0.36 20.03 -3.15
CA LEU A 173 -1.75 20.03 -3.63
C LEU A 173 -2.14 21.38 -4.27
N LYS A 174 -1.83 22.50 -3.62
CA LYS A 174 -2.06 23.85 -4.16
C LYS A 174 -1.32 24.08 -5.48
N ARG A 175 -0.06 23.61 -5.55
CA ARG A 175 0.74 23.69 -6.79
C ARG A 175 0.07 22.93 -7.93
N LEU A 176 -0.36 21.69 -7.68
CA LEU A 176 -1.02 20.83 -8.68
C LEU A 176 -2.33 21.42 -9.16
N ILE A 177 -3.14 22.00 -8.25
CA ILE A 177 -4.42 22.64 -8.59
C ILE A 177 -4.17 23.85 -9.50
N LYS A 178 -3.20 24.71 -9.17
CA LYS A 178 -2.85 25.90 -9.97
C LYS A 178 -2.30 25.55 -11.36
N ASN A 179 -1.60 24.42 -11.46
CA ASN A 179 -0.98 23.96 -12.71
C ASN A 179 -1.83 22.88 -13.42
N ALA A 180 -3.10 22.74 -13.06
CA ALA A 180 -3.98 21.72 -13.59
C ALA A 180 -3.99 21.72 -15.12
N GLY A 181 -3.65 20.57 -15.71
CA GLY A 181 -3.71 20.33 -17.15
C GLY A 181 -2.37 20.17 -17.86
N LYS A 182 -1.22 20.27 -17.19
CA LYS A 182 0.11 20.06 -17.79
C LYS A 182 0.75 18.76 -17.34
N ASN A 183 0.33 17.61 -17.89
CA ASN A 183 0.96 16.30 -17.69
C ASN A 183 1.03 15.76 -16.26
N GLU A 184 0.39 16.41 -15.29
CA GLU A 184 0.31 15.94 -13.91
C GLU A 184 -1.13 15.57 -13.56
N ARG A 185 -1.28 14.46 -12.85
CA ARG A 185 -2.56 13.94 -12.35
C ARG A 185 -2.45 13.71 -10.87
N PHE A 186 -3.55 13.80 -10.15
CA PHE A 186 -3.54 13.44 -8.74
C PHE A 186 -4.87 12.83 -8.32
N ARG A 187 -4.84 12.04 -7.26
CA ARG A 187 -6.01 11.55 -6.52
C ARG A 187 -5.77 11.74 -5.03
N ILE A 188 -6.82 12.17 -4.34
CA ILE A 188 -6.81 12.38 -2.89
C ILE A 188 -7.52 11.22 -2.21
N PHE A 189 -6.91 10.74 -1.13
CA PHE A 189 -7.39 9.61 -0.35
C PHE A 189 -7.61 10.01 1.10
N ALA A 190 -8.72 9.57 1.69
CA ALA A 190 -8.98 9.62 3.11
C ALA A 190 -8.67 8.24 3.71
N GLY A 191 -7.77 8.20 4.69
CA GLY A 191 -7.31 6.96 5.30
C GLY A 191 -6.45 6.08 4.39
N TYR A 192 -6.08 4.92 4.92
CA TYR A 192 -5.27 3.91 4.24
C TYR A 192 -5.61 2.50 4.74
N SER A 193 -5.12 1.48 4.05
CA SER A 193 -5.18 0.08 4.43
C SER A 193 -3.86 -0.33 5.09
N GLY A 194 -3.92 -0.99 6.23
CA GLY A 194 -2.73 -1.40 6.99
C GLY A 194 -2.80 -2.88 7.36
N TRP A 195 -1.66 -3.54 7.31
CA TRP A 195 -1.46 -4.93 7.72
C TRP A 195 -0.31 -5.01 8.72
N ALA A 196 -0.52 -5.77 9.79
CA ALA A 196 0.52 -6.13 10.73
C ALA A 196 1.61 -7.02 10.06
N PRO A 197 2.79 -7.19 10.69
CA PRO A 197 3.80 -8.11 10.20
C PRO A 197 3.22 -9.48 9.86
N SER A 198 3.57 -10.00 8.68
CA SER A 198 3.12 -11.29 8.13
C SER A 198 1.60 -11.45 7.88
N GLN A 199 0.77 -10.49 8.26
CA GLN A 199 -0.68 -10.58 8.06
C GLN A 199 -1.04 -10.68 6.56
N LEU A 200 -0.47 -9.79 5.73
CA LEU A 200 -0.73 -9.79 4.30
C LEU A 200 -0.24 -11.07 3.61
N ASP A 201 0.89 -11.62 4.05
CA ASP A 201 1.43 -12.89 3.55
C ASP A 201 0.46 -14.04 3.83
N PHE A 202 -0.10 -14.07 5.04
CA PHE A 202 -1.09 -15.06 5.43
C PHE A 202 -2.38 -14.93 4.59
N GLU A 203 -2.92 -13.72 4.44
CA GLU A 203 -4.10 -13.45 3.62
C GLU A 203 -3.87 -13.84 2.15
N ARG A 204 -2.69 -13.53 1.58
CA ARG A 204 -2.30 -13.97 0.24
C ARG A 204 -2.25 -15.49 0.13
N THR A 205 -1.68 -16.17 1.12
CA THR A 205 -1.58 -17.64 1.14
C THR A 205 -2.98 -18.28 1.20
N ARG A 206 -3.89 -17.70 1.95
CA ARG A 206 -5.30 -18.09 2.03
C ARG A 206 -6.06 -17.86 0.70
N GLY A 207 -5.51 -17.01 -0.19
CA GLY A 207 -6.09 -16.72 -1.50
C GLY A 207 -7.04 -15.53 -1.52
N ASP A 208 -6.95 -14.63 -0.54
CA ASP A 208 -7.76 -13.41 -0.47
C ASP A 208 -7.31 -12.38 -1.50
N TRP A 209 -6.03 -12.38 -1.85
CA TRP A 209 -5.42 -11.40 -2.74
C TRP A 209 -4.72 -12.03 -3.94
N HIS A 210 -4.97 -11.47 -5.11
CA HIS A 210 -4.13 -11.67 -6.29
C HIS A 210 -3.17 -10.49 -6.41
N VAL A 211 -1.90 -10.78 -6.72
CA VAL A 211 -0.86 -9.74 -6.89
C VAL A 211 -0.63 -9.49 -8.37
N LEU A 212 -0.67 -8.23 -8.78
CA LEU A 212 -0.40 -7.79 -10.15
C LEU A 212 0.58 -6.61 -10.15
N LYS A 213 1.30 -6.43 -11.25
CA LYS A 213 2.11 -5.22 -11.47
C LYS A 213 1.21 -4.00 -11.56
N ALA A 214 1.54 -2.94 -10.81
CA ALA A 214 0.80 -1.68 -10.87
C ALA A 214 1.28 -0.79 -12.01
N ASP A 215 0.38 0.05 -12.49
CA ASP A 215 0.62 1.02 -13.55
C ASP A 215 -0.14 2.33 -13.30
N ALA A 216 0.40 3.44 -13.80
CA ALA A 216 -0.15 4.77 -13.61
C ALA A 216 -1.48 4.98 -14.34
N GLU A 217 -1.70 4.30 -15.48
CA GLU A 217 -2.94 4.40 -16.25
C GLU A 217 -4.12 3.88 -15.43
N THR A 218 -3.98 2.70 -14.83
CA THR A 218 -5.00 2.12 -13.95
C THR A 218 -5.28 3.03 -12.76
N ILE A 219 -4.25 3.65 -12.16
CA ILE A 219 -4.42 4.52 -11.01
C ILE A 219 -5.17 5.81 -11.35
N PHE A 220 -4.89 6.45 -12.49
CA PHE A 220 -5.36 7.82 -12.74
C PHE A 220 -6.38 7.96 -13.87
N THR A 221 -6.45 7.00 -14.79
CA THR A 221 -7.21 7.18 -16.05
C THR A 221 -8.46 6.31 -16.09
N LYS A 222 -8.39 5.08 -15.56
CA LYS A 222 -9.52 4.15 -15.62
C LYS A 222 -10.68 4.58 -14.74
N ASN A 223 -11.89 4.26 -15.19
CA ASN A 223 -13.08 4.39 -14.38
C ASN A 223 -12.96 3.47 -13.13
N PRO A 224 -13.10 4.01 -11.92
CA PRO A 224 -12.97 3.23 -10.69
C PRO A 224 -13.82 1.96 -10.63
N SER A 225 -15.04 2.00 -11.18
CA SER A 225 -15.94 0.84 -11.19
C SER A 225 -15.48 -0.30 -12.11
N GLU A 226 -14.61 -0.02 -13.07
CA GLU A 226 -14.10 -1.00 -14.05
C GLU A 226 -12.76 -1.62 -13.63
N ILE A 227 -12.04 -0.98 -12.68
CA ILE A 227 -10.69 -1.41 -12.29
C ILE A 227 -10.71 -2.83 -11.73
N TRP A 228 -11.53 -3.12 -10.73
CA TRP A 228 -11.56 -4.45 -10.13
C TRP A 228 -12.06 -5.54 -11.08
N PRO A 229 -13.18 -5.37 -11.82
CA PRO A 229 -13.65 -6.39 -12.78
C PRO A 229 -12.62 -6.74 -13.85
N GLU A 230 -11.85 -5.75 -14.31
CA GLU A 230 -10.79 -6.00 -15.28
C GLU A 230 -9.62 -6.76 -14.67
N LEU A 231 -9.10 -6.27 -13.54
CA LEU A 231 -7.90 -6.84 -12.94
C LEU A 231 -8.13 -8.24 -12.37
N ILE A 232 -9.32 -8.54 -11.82
CA ILE A 232 -9.62 -9.89 -11.34
C ILE A 232 -9.70 -10.89 -12.50
N ARG A 233 -10.20 -10.50 -13.66
CA ARG A 233 -10.15 -11.34 -14.87
C ARG A 233 -8.71 -11.62 -15.29
N ARG A 234 -7.86 -10.59 -15.36
CA ARG A 234 -6.43 -10.72 -15.71
C ARG A 234 -5.70 -11.65 -14.75
N ALA A 235 -5.95 -11.53 -13.45
CA ALA A 235 -5.36 -12.36 -12.42
C ALA A 235 -5.78 -13.84 -12.56
N THR A 236 -7.06 -14.10 -12.83
CA THR A 236 -7.61 -15.44 -12.96
C THR A 236 -7.09 -16.16 -14.22
N VAL A 237 -6.98 -15.47 -15.35
CA VAL A 237 -6.43 -16.05 -16.60
C VAL A 237 -4.94 -16.41 -16.42
N LYS A 238 -4.14 -15.56 -15.79
CA LYS A 238 -2.74 -15.89 -15.47
C LYS A 238 -2.65 -17.16 -14.61
N TRP A 239 -3.52 -17.31 -13.63
CA TRP A 239 -3.53 -18.44 -12.72
C TRP A 239 -3.89 -19.78 -13.39
N VAL A 240 -4.86 -19.79 -14.29
CA VAL A 240 -5.26 -20.97 -15.07
C VAL A 240 -4.13 -21.43 -16.00
N ARG A 241 -3.47 -20.50 -16.68
CA ARG A 241 -2.31 -20.80 -17.55
C ARG A 241 -1.12 -21.37 -16.76
N ALA A 242 -0.89 -20.89 -15.54
CA ALA A 242 0.22 -21.35 -14.69
C ALA A 242 0.03 -22.77 -14.13
N LYS A 243 -1.21 -23.25 -14.01
CA LYS A 243 -1.49 -24.61 -13.51
C LYS A 243 -1.49 -25.71 -14.60
N GLY A 244 -1.45 -25.34 -15.88
CA GLY A 244 -1.62 -26.30 -16.99
C GLY A 244 -3.03 -26.90 -17.06
N PRO A 245 -3.37 -27.60 -18.15
CA PRO A 245 -4.61 -28.34 -18.22
C PRO A 245 -4.57 -29.49 -17.19
N VAL A 246 -5.57 -29.57 -16.33
CA VAL A 246 -5.83 -30.75 -15.50
C VAL A 246 -6.41 -31.78 -16.43
N PHE A 247 -5.62 -32.75 -16.86
CA PHE A 247 -6.12 -33.94 -17.51
C PHE A 247 -6.74 -34.84 -16.42
N GLU A 248 -8.06 -35.02 -16.46
CA GLU A 248 -8.74 -36.10 -15.79
C GLU A 248 -8.51 -37.42 -16.55
#